data_ffe2356e975bbb59cd4de9bff2b569ad
#
_entry.id   ffe2356e975bbb59cd4de9bff2b569ad
#
_cell.length_a   1.000
_cell.length_b   1.000
_cell.length_c   1.000
_cell.angle_alpha   90.00
_cell.angle_beta   90.00
_cell.angle_gamma   90.00
#
_symmetry.space_group_name_H-M   'P 1'
#
loop_
_entity.id
_entity.type
_entity.pdbx_description
1 polymer ?
#
loop_
_entity_poly.entity_id
_entity_poly.type
_entity_poly.pdbx_seq_one_letter_code
_entity_poly.pdbx_strand_id
1 'polypeptide(L)'
;MLPRSWKTRRVSWAALICFVVLLLYGASPYFSFWRFTVALRSGDTAAISARVDFPAVRESLKKQLIARFSHAGTGHKRWSKLGPTLIDALVDAYAIPDGLAMLIANPSALRDLQFPQQAPTGKGLNWPKLRYAFFTSPRTFVVDREGIKLRFRFTRLRWRLNDLDLGLGKPKS
;
A
#
# COMPACT_ATOMS: atom_id res chain seq x y z
N MET A 1 37.85 -23.31 -38.44
CA MET A 1 36.41 -23.62 -38.21
C MET A 1 36.18 -23.79 -36.72
N LEU A 2 35.65 -22.80 -36.05
CA LEU A 2 35.32 -22.89 -34.62
C LEU A 2 34.01 -23.66 -34.47
N PRO A 3 33.91 -24.61 -33.53
CA PRO A 3 32.74 -25.46 -33.40
C PRO A 3 31.48 -24.64 -32.99
N ARG A 4 30.45 -24.77 -33.81
CA ARG A 4 29.12 -24.12 -33.70
C ARG A 4 28.42 -24.36 -32.34
N SER A 5 28.90 -25.34 -31.57
CA SER A 5 28.37 -25.76 -30.28
C SER A 5 28.63 -24.76 -29.11
N TRP A 6 29.65 -23.93 -29.21
CA TRP A 6 30.02 -22.99 -28.13
C TRP A 6 29.13 -21.74 -28.09
N LYS A 7 28.65 -21.30 -29.25
CA LYS A 7 27.71 -20.16 -29.34
C LYS A 7 26.34 -20.52 -28.78
N THR A 8 25.84 -21.72 -29.06
CA THR A 8 24.53 -22.19 -28.56
C THR A 8 24.53 -22.37 -27.06
N ARG A 9 25.59 -22.90 -26.45
CA ARG A 9 25.69 -23.03 -24.98
C ARG A 9 25.70 -21.67 -24.28
N ARG A 10 26.45 -20.68 -24.78
CA ARG A 10 26.49 -19.32 -24.20
C ARG A 10 25.11 -18.62 -24.27
N VAL A 11 24.41 -18.75 -25.38
CA VAL A 11 23.05 -18.23 -25.56
C VAL A 11 22.08 -18.89 -24.57
N SER A 12 22.18 -20.21 -24.37
CA SER A 12 21.33 -20.93 -23.41
C SER A 12 21.57 -20.50 -21.97
N TRP A 13 22.82 -20.28 -21.57
CA TRP A 13 23.15 -19.77 -20.24
C TRP A 13 22.68 -18.34 -20.02
N ALA A 14 22.83 -17.47 -21.01
CA ALA A 14 22.32 -16.09 -20.94
C ALA A 14 20.77 -16.06 -20.84
N ALA A 15 20.09 -16.90 -21.60
CA ALA A 15 18.64 -17.03 -21.54
C ALA A 15 18.17 -17.56 -20.16
N LEU A 16 18.87 -18.55 -19.60
CA LEU A 16 18.59 -19.09 -18.28
C LEU A 16 18.77 -18.02 -17.19
N ILE A 17 19.87 -17.26 -17.22
CA ILE A 17 20.12 -16.17 -16.27
C ILE A 17 19.02 -15.11 -16.39
N CYS A 18 18.68 -14.69 -17.61
CA CYS A 18 17.60 -13.73 -17.83
C CYS A 18 16.26 -14.22 -17.29
N PHE A 19 15.94 -15.49 -17.51
CA PHE A 19 14.74 -16.12 -16.99
C PHE A 19 14.70 -16.13 -15.45
N VAL A 20 15.80 -16.51 -14.79
CA VAL A 20 15.92 -16.51 -13.33
C VAL A 20 15.78 -15.09 -12.77
N VAL A 21 16.40 -14.09 -13.41
CA VAL A 21 16.26 -12.67 -13.00
C VAL A 21 14.81 -12.21 -13.12
N LEU A 22 14.12 -12.57 -14.20
CA LEU A 22 12.70 -12.23 -14.38
C LEU A 22 11.81 -12.92 -13.32
N LEU A 23 12.08 -14.16 -12.98
CA LEU A 23 11.37 -14.87 -11.91
C LEU A 23 11.60 -14.22 -10.56
N LEU A 24 12.83 -13.89 -10.21
CA LEU A 24 13.16 -13.20 -8.96
C LEU A 24 12.52 -11.82 -8.91
N TYR A 25 12.52 -11.09 -10.02
CA TYR A 25 11.83 -9.80 -10.11
C TYR A 25 10.32 -9.97 -9.91
N GLY A 26 9.69 -10.93 -10.57
CA GLY A 26 8.26 -11.22 -10.44
C GLY A 26 7.86 -11.66 -9.04
N ALA A 27 8.72 -12.41 -8.33
CA ALA A 27 8.47 -12.85 -6.96
C ALA A 27 8.72 -11.75 -5.91
N SER A 28 9.55 -10.75 -6.23
CA SER A 28 10.04 -9.75 -5.28
C SER A 28 8.94 -8.92 -4.59
N PRO A 29 7.84 -8.47 -5.24
CA PRO A 29 6.79 -7.71 -4.58
C PRO A 29 5.97 -8.57 -3.61
N TYR A 30 5.78 -9.85 -3.92
CA TYR A 30 5.09 -10.79 -3.02
C TYR A 30 5.87 -10.99 -1.73
N PHE A 31 7.20 -11.12 -1.84
CA PHE A 31 8.08 -11.20 -0.69
C PHE A 31 8.09 -9.90 0.12
N SER A 32 8.11 -8.74 -0.54
CA SER A 32 8.03 -7.44 0.11
C SER A 32 6.70 -7.25 0.83
N PHE A 33 5.59 -7.64 0.19
CA PHE A 33 4.27 -7.61 0.79
C PHE A 33 4.18 -8.54 2.01
N TRP A 34 4.69 -9.76 1.90
CA TRP A 34 4.73 -10.70 3.03
C TRP A 34 5.51 -10.12 4.22
N ARG A 35 6.70 -9.55 3.98
CA ARG A 35 7.48 -8.89 5.04
C ARG A 35 6.77 -7.67 5.63
N PHE A 36 6.05 -6.93 4.82
CA PHE A 36 5.21 -5.82 5.30
C PHE A 36 4.09 -6.33 6.21
N THR A 37 3.43 -7.43 5.85
CA THR A 37 2.38 -8.01 6.67
C THR A 37 2.91 -8.56 8.00
N VAL A 38 4.10 -9.14 7.99
CA VAL A 38 4.77 -9.60 9.22
C VAL A 38 5.10 -8.41 10.12
N ALA A 39 5.64 -7.32 9.57
CA ALA A 39 5.94 -6.10 10.33
C ALA A 39 4.67 -5.48 10.96
N LEU A 40 3.56 -5.47 10.23
CA LEU A 40 2.27 -5.00 10.76
C LEU A 40 1.77 -5.88 11.92
N ARG A 41 1.96 -7.20 11.83
CA ARG A 41 1.53 -8.14 12.89
C ARG A 41 2.40 -8.05 14.14
N SER A 42 3.69 -7.82 13.97
CA SER A 42 4.64 -7.70 15.09
C SER A 42 4.60 -6.32 15.74
N GLY A 43 3.95 -5.32 15.11
CA GLY A 43 3.99 -3.95 15.57
C GLY A 43 5.38 -3.31 15.43
N ASP A 44 6.23 -3.85 14.56
CA ASP A 44 7.58 -3.33 14.32
C ASP A 44 7.51 -2.04 13.51
N THR A 45 7.47 -0.91 14.20
CA THR A 45 7.36 0.43 13.61
C THR A 45 8.55 0.77 12.72
N ALA A 46 9.76 0.28 13.04
CA ALA A 46 10.95 0.49 12.22
C ALA A 46 10.85 -0.30 10.90
N ALA A 47 10.41 -1.55 10.96
CA ALA A 47 10.20 -2.37 9.78
C ALA A 47 9.05 -1.85 8.90
N ILE A 48 7.98 -1.29 9.47
CA ILE A 48 6.90 -0.62 8.74
C ILE A 48 7.46 0.62 8.04
N SER A 49 8.18 1.48 8.78
CA SER A 49 8.74 2.73 8.26
C SER A 49 9.69 2.51 7.09
N ALA A 50 10.47 1.44 7.12
CA ALA A 50 11.37 1.09 6.02
C ALA A 50 10.65 0.69 4.72
N ARG A 51 9.36 0.28 4.80
CA ARG A 51 8.57 -0.26 3.69
C ARG A 51 7.42 0.64 3.22
N VAL A 52 7.19 1.75 3.91
CA VAL A 52 6.14 2.72 3.60
C VAL A 52 6.76 4.03 3.17
N ASP A 53 6.21 4.64 2.15
CA ASP A 53 6.47 6.02 1.76
C ASP A 53 5.40 6.89 2.41
N PHE A 54 5.63 7.28 3.68
CA PHE A 54 4.67 8.06 4.46
C PHE A 54 4.28 9.39 3.80
N PRO A 55 5.20 10.17 3.19
CA PRO A 55 4.81 11.35 2.44
C PRO A 55 3.80 11.06 1.32
N ALA A 56 4.03 10.00 0.56
CA ALA A 56 3.12 9.61 -0.53
C ALA A 56 1.76 9.11 0.00
N VAL A 57 1.77 8.29 1.06
CA VAL A 57 0.54 7.81 1.72
C VAL A 57 -0.26 8.96 2.31
N ARG A 58 0.40 9.93 2.96
CA ARG A 58 -0.22 11.14 3.49
C ARG A 58 -0.96 11.91 2.40
N GLU A 59 -0.30 12.16 1.28
CA GLU A 59 -0.88 12.87 0.14
C GLU A 59 -2.07 12.11 -0.46
N SER A 60 -1.97 10.78 -0.56
CA SER A 60 -3.06 9.93 -1.03
C SER A 60 -4.28 9.98 -0.11
N LEU A 61 -4.09 9.84 1.21
CA LEU A 61 -5.16 9.93 2.20
C LEU A 61 -5.82 11.31 2.19
N LYS A 62 -5.01 12.38 2.12
CA LYS A 62 -5.51 13.77 2.05
C LYS A 62 -6.40 13.97 0.83
N LYS A 63 -5.97 13.52 -0.36
CA LYS A 63 -6.77 13.61 -1.59
C LYS A 63 -8.11 12.87 -1.47
N GLN A 64 -8.11 11.67 -0.91
CA GLN A 64 -9.32 10.88 -0.75
C GLN A 64 -10.30 11.52 0.24
N LEU A 65 -9.80 12.06 1.35
CA LEU A 65 -10.61 12.76 2.33
C LEU A 65 -11.20 14.04 1.72
N ILE A 66 -10.40 14.87 1.06
CA ILE A 66 -10.87 16.08 0.39
C ILE A 66 -11.95 15.72 -0.63
N ALA A 67 -11.72 14.72 -1.50
CA ALA A 67 -12.69 14.29 -2.48
C ALA A 67 -14.01 13.85 -1.82
N ARG A 68 -13.95 13.07 -0.74
CA ARG A 68 -15.13 12.64 0.01
C ARG A 68 -15.91 13.82 0.57
N PHE A 69 -15.21 14.77 1.19
CA PHE A 69 -15.86 15.95 1.80
C PHE A 69 -16.40 16.92 0.77
N SER A 70 -15.75 17.07 -0.37
CA SER A 70 -16.24 17.89 -1.47
C SER A 70 -17.56 17.36 -2.06
N HIS A 71 -17.74 16.03 -2.06
CA HIS A 71 -18.96 15.39 -2.57
C HIS A 71 -20.06 15.28 -1.50
N ALA A 72 -19.71 15.35 -0.22
CA ALA A 72 -20.70 15.24 0.88
C ALA A 72 -21.62 16.48 1.02
N GLY A 73 -21.46 17.45 0.15
CA GLY A 73 -22.46 18.46 -0.20
C GLY A 73 -22.68 19.59 0.82
N THR A 74 -22.70 20.72 0.36
CA THR A 74 -23.70 21.82 0.28
C THR A 74 -24.45 22.23 1.55
N GLY A 75 -24.31 21.57 2.71
CA GLY A 75 -25.17 21.88 3.85
C GLY A 75 -24.51 22.62 5.04
N HIS A 76 -23.22 22.68 5.15
CA HIS A 76 -22.61 23.12 6.41
C HIS A 76 -21.48 24.14 6.23
N LYS A 77 -21.80 25.42 6.34
CA LYS A 77 -20.85 26.54 6.48
C LYS A 77 -19.78 26.29 7.59
N ARG A 78 -20.06 25.41 8.55
CA ARG A 78 -19.10 24.96 9.58
C ARG A 78 -17.95 24.11 9.01
N TRP A 79 -18.22 23.28 8.00
CA TRP A 79 -17.21 22.40 7.39
C TRP A 79 -16.21 23.16 6.54
N SER A 80 -16.57 24.31 5.95
CA SER A 80 -15.65 25.12 5.16
C SER A 80 -14.48 25.71 5.98
N LYS A 81 -14.68 25.93 7.28
CA LYS A 81 -13.66 26.50 8.17
C LYS A 81 -12.86 25.44 8.93
N LEU A 82 -13.51 24.36 9.37
CA LEU A 82 -12.88 23.31 10.19
C LEU A 82 -12.41 22.11 9.37
N GLY A 83 -12.95 21.91 8.18
CA GLY A 83 -12.67 20.77 7.33
C GLY A 83 -11.18 20.56 7.00
N PRO A 84 -10.44 21.58 6.55
CA PRO A 84 -9.03 21.42 6.23
C PRO A 84 -8.20 21.02 7.46
N THR A 85 -8.41 21.65 8.59
CA THR A 85 -7.70 21.36 9.85
C THR A 85 -8.01 19.95 10.36
N LEU A 86 -9.28 19.52 10.28
CA LEU A 86 -9.67 18.17 10.68
C LEU A 86 -9.08 17.12 9.75
N ILE A 87 -9.08 17.38 8.44
CA ILE A 87 -8.47 16.49 7.45
C ILE A 87 -6.97 16.34 7.74
N ASP A 88 -6.26 17.45 7.95
CA ASP A 88 -4.84 17.42 8.25
C ASP A 88 -4.56 16.65 9.55
N ALA A 89 -5.34 16.88 10.60
CA ALA A 89 -5.22 16.16 11.87
C ALA A 89 -5.47 14.65 11.72
N LEU A 90 -6.49 14.25 10.94
CA LEU A 90 -6.75 12.83 10.65
C LEU A 90 -5.62 12.21 9.84
N VAL A 91 -5.16 12.90 8.80
CA VAL A 91 -4.06 12.42 7.97
C VAL A 91 -2.80 12.26 8.80
N ASP A 92 -2.48 13.21 9.68
CA ASP A 92 -1.32 13.14 10.55
C ASP A 92 -1.41 11.97 11.53
N ALA A 93 -2.58 11.71 12.08
CA ALA A 93 -2.81 10.60 12.99
C ALA A 93 -2.69 9.22 12.33
N TYR A 94 -3.08 9.10 11.06
CA TYR A 94 -3.02 7.83 10.32
C TYR A 94 -1.78 7.64 9.46
N ALA A 95 -1.07 8.71 9.10
CA ALA A 95 0.17 8.65 8.32
C ALA A 95 1.41 8.44 9.20
N ILE A 96 1.28 7.63 10.25
CA ILE A 96 2.34 7.12 11.12
C ILE A 96 2.25 5.59 11.17
N PRO A 97 3.32 4.87 11.56
CA PRO A 97 3.32 3.40 11.55
C PRO A 97 2.14 2.76 12.29
N ASP A 98 1.85 3.22 13.51
CA ASP A 98 0.77 2.69 14.33
C ASP A 98 -0.62 3.04 13.76
N GLY A 99 -0.80 4.29 13.33
CA GLY A 99 -2.03 4.74 12.69
C GLY A 99 -2.32 3.98 11.39
N LEU A 100 -1.29 3.74 10.57
CA LEU A 100 -1.41 2.95 9.35
C LEU A 100 -1.79 1.49 9.65
N ALA A 101 -1.20 0.88 10.68
CA ALA A 101 -1.55 -0.47 11.10
C ALA A 101 -3.03 -0.56 11.53
N MET A 102 -3.50 0.43 12.30
CA MET A 102 -4.91 0.53 12.68
C MET A 102 -5.84 0.70 11.48
N LEU A 103 -5.45 1.56 10.53
CA LEU A 103 -6.24 1.83 9.34
C LEU A 103 -6.38 0.59 8.45
N ILE A 104 -5.31 -0.19 8.33
CA ILE A 104 -5.34 -1.46 7.59
C ILE A 104 -6.15 -2.52 8.34
N ALA A 105 -6.13 -2.50 9.67
CA ALA A 105 -6.93 -3.40 10.50
C ALA A 105 -8.43 -3.05 10.47
N ASN A 106 -8.75 -1.75 10.52
CA ASN A 106 -10.11 -1.23 10.52
C ASN A 106 -10.28 -0.06 9.53
N PRO A 107 -10.54 -0.36 8.25
CA PRO A 107 -10.70 0.67 7.22
C PRO A 107 -11.91 1.56 7.42
N SER A 108 -12.91 1.10 8.17
CA SER A 108 -14.11 1.89 8.45
C SER A 108 -13.83 3.08 9.39
N ALA A 109 -12.77 2.99 10.21
CA ALA A 109 -12.43 4.05 11.16
C ALA A 109 -12.27 5.42 10.47
N LEU A 110 -11.62 5.47 9.31
CA LEU A 110 -11.49 6.71 8.55
C LEU A 110 -12.79 7.13 7.86
N ARG A 111 -13.66 6.16 7.53
CA ARG A 111 -14.99 6.46 6.97
C ARG A 111 -15.88 7.14 8.01
N ASP A 112 -15.75 6.73 9.27
CA ASP A 112 -16.52 7.22 10.41
C ASP A 112 -15.83 8.38 11.12
N LEU A 113 -14.72 8.91 10.56
CA LEU A 113 -13.92 10.02 11.11
C LEU A 113 -13.43 9.77 12.55
N GLN A 114 -13.13 8.53 12.87
CA GLN A 114 -12.60 8.17 14.17
C GLN A 114 -11.10 8.44 14.22
N PHE A 115 -10.63 9.00 15.33
CA PHE A 115 -9.19 9.08 15.60
C PHE A 115 -8.67 7.74 16.10
N PRO A 116 -7.42 7.37 15.78
CA PRO A 116 -6.80 6.15 16.27
C PRO A 116 -6.73 6.19 17.81
N GLN A 117 -7.41 5.28 18.48
CA GLN A 117 -7.46 5.26 19.94
C GLN A 117 -6.31 4.49 20.56
N GLN A 118 -5.94 3.35 20.01
CA GLN A 118 -4.77 2.54 20.40
C GLN A 118 -4.37 1.64 19.23
N ALA A 119 -3.06 1.39 19.07
CA ALA A 119 -2.58 0.43 18.08
C ALA A 119 -3.12 -0.96 18.42
N PRO A 120 -3.77 -1.67 17.49
CA PRO A 120 -4.20 -3.03 17.74
C PRO A 120 -2.96 -3.88 17.97
N THR A 121 -2.80 -4.39 19.18
CA THR A 121 -1.83 -5.45 19.44
C THR A 121 -2.13 -6.60 18.51
N GLY A 122 -1.17 -6.97 17.68
CA GLY A 122 -1.11 -7.88 16.52
C GLY A 122 -2.11 -9.03 16.32
N LYS A 123 -3.06 -9.25 17.23
CA LYS A 123 -4.06 -10.32 17.17
C LYS A 123 -5.28 -10.03 16.29
N GLY A 124 -5.48 -8.78 15.85
CA GLY A 124 -6.67 -8.38 15.10
C GLY A 124 -6.53 -8.31 13.58
N LEU A 125 -5.34 -8.51 13.03
CA LEU A 125 -5.12 -8.52 11.58
C LEU A 125 -5.51 -9.87 10.98
N ASN A 126 -6.80 -10.11 10.83
CA ASN A 126 -7.30 -11.24 10.04
C ASN A 126 -6.99 -11.00 8.56
N TRP A 127 -5.98 -11.72 8.02
CA TRP A 127 -5.52 -11.67 6.64
C TRP A 127 -6.27 -12.59 5.63
N PRO A 128 -7.33 -13.35 5.98
CA PRO A 128 -7.86 -14.40 5.10
C PRO A 128 -8.63 -13.88 3.87
N LYS A 129 -8.83 -12.55 3.69
CA LYS A 129 -9.66 -12.04 2.60
C LYS A 129 -8.87 -11.22 1.57
N LEU A 130 -7.74 -11.75 1.13
CA LEU A 130 -7.02 -11.25 -0.04
C LEU A 130 -7.85 -11.58 -1.29
N ARG A 131 -8.34 -10.56 -2.01
CA ARG A 131 -9.09 -10.77 -3.25
C ARG A 131 -8.15 -11.02 -4.42
N TYR A 132 -7.14 -10.19 -4.56
CA TYR A 132 -6.11 -10.36 -5.58
C TYR A 132 -4.85 -9.56 -5.26
N ALA A 133 -3.74 -10.00 -5.85
CA ALA A 133 -2.44 -9.34 -5.77
C ALA A 133 -1.73 -9.51 -7.13
N PHE A 134 -1.56 -8.44 -7.89
CA PHE A 134 -0.94 -8.51 -9.22
C PHE A 134 -0.24 -7.21 -9.63
N PHE A 135 0.59 -7.33 -10.66
CA PHE A 135 1.23 -6.19 -11.28
C PHE A 135 0.24 -5.41 -12.15
N THR A 136 0.13 -4.11 -11.90
CA THR A 136 -0.58 -3.18 -12.79
C THR A 136 0.38 -2.52 -13.78
N SER A 137 1.66 -2.50 -13.47
CA SER A 137 2.76 -2.08 -14.34
C SER A 137 4.06 -2.73 -13.88
N PRO A 138 5.16 -2.72 -14.67
CA PRO A 138 6.42 -3.30 -14.26
C PRO A 138 6.95 -2.76 -12.91
N ARG A 139 6.58 -1.54 -12.53
CA ARG A 139 7.03 -0.90 -11.28
C ARG A 139 5.92 -0.71 -10.25
N THR A 140 4.73 -1.25 -10.50
CA THR A 140 3.57 -1.07 -9.61
C THR A 140 2.87 -2.40 -9.37
N PHE A 141 2.76 -2.76 -8.11
CA PHE A 141 2.08 -3.95 -7.64
C PHE A 141 0.92 -3.54 -6.74
N VAL A 142 -0.26 -4.10 -6.97
CA VAL A 142 -1.49 -3.76 -6.25
C VAL A 142 -2.01 -4.99 -5.53
N VAL A 143 -2.36 -4.79 -4.27
CA VAL A 143 -3.03 -5.77 -3.43
C VAL A 143 -4.40 -5.23 -3.06
N ASP A 144 -5.45 -5.94 -3.43
CA ASP A 144 -6.83 -5.62 -3.03
C ASP A 144 -7.26 -6.55 -1.90
N ARG A 145 -7.69 -5.94 -0.82
CA ARG A 145 -8.20 -6.62 0.36
C ARG A 145 -9.46 -5.93 0.85
N GLU A 146 -10.61 -6.59 0.74
CA GLU A 146 -11.89 -6.09 1.30
C GLU A 146 -12.24 -4.64 0.93
N GLY A 147 -11.88 -4.22 -0.28
CA GLY A 147 -12.12 -2.86 -0.76
C GLY A 147 -11.06 -1.83 -0.36
N ILE A 148 -9.96 -2.27 0.26
CA ILE A 148 -8.73 -1.49 0.40
C ILE A 148 -7.76 -1.92 -0.68
N LYS A 149 -7.20 -0.97 -1.42
CA LYS A 149 -6.14 -1.24 -2.37
C LYS A 149 -4.83 -0.67 -1.85
N LEU A 150 -3.89 -1.57 -1.61
CA LEU A 150 -2.52 -1.25 -1.25
C LEU A 150 -1.71 -1.22 -2.53
N ARG A 151 -1.13 -0.07 -2.87
CA ARG A 151 -0.29 0.07 -4.06
C ARG A 151 1.16 0.19 -3.65
N PHE A 152 1.95 -0.80 -4.08
CA PHE A 152 3.39 -0.81 -3.89
C PHE A 152 4.08 -0.33 -5.15
N ARG A 153 5.08 0.53 -5.00
CA ARG A 153 5.91 1.03 -6.09
C ARG A 153 7.36 0.62 -5.90
N PHE A 154 7.98 0.19 -7.00
CA PHE A 154 9.39 -0.15 -7.01
C PHE A 154 10.23 1.13 -7.15
N THR A 155 10.92 1.51 -6.07
CA THR A 155 11.74 2.71 -5.96
C THR A 155 13.07 2.38 -5.29
N ARG A 156 14.19 2.83 -5.84
CA ARG A 156 15.54 2.62 -5.27
C ARG A 156 15.79 1.15 -4.91
N LEU A 157 15.46 0.23 -5.84
CA LEU A 157 15.63 -1.23 -5.71
C LEU A 157 14.80 -1.87 -4.58
N ARG A 158 13.74 -1.24 -4.14
CA ARG A 158 12.83 -1.75 -3.09
C ARG A 158 11.38 -1.45 -3.43
N TRP A 159 10.50 -2.37 -3.04
CA TRP A 159 9.07 -2.15 -3.08
C TRP A 159 8.64 -1.41 -1.81
N ARG A 160 7.97 -0.26 -1.99
CA ARG A 160 7.40 0.52 -0.88
C ARG A 160 5.93 0.76 -1.13
N LEU A 161 5.14 0.70 -0.06
CA LEU A 161 3.76 1.16 -0.08
C LEU A 161 3.78 2.68 -0.29
N ASN A 162 3.20 3.15 -1.39
CA ASN A 162 3.15 4.57 -1.72
C ASN A 162 1.74 5.11 -1.86
N ASP A 163 0.73 4.23 -1.89
CA ASP A 163 -0.65 4.65 -2.03
C ASP A 163 -1.57 3.64 -1.34
N LEU A 164 -2.58 4.17 -0.67
CA LEU A 164 -3.60 3.42 0.07
C LEU A 164 -4.96 3.94 -0.36
N ASP A 165 -5.66 3.19 -1.21
CA ASP A 165 -7.02 3.52 -1.63
C ASP A 165 -8.03 2.79 -0.73
N LEU A 166 -8.77 3.57 0.05
CA LEU A 166 -9.80 3.11 0.98
C LEU A 166 -11.19 3.07 0.36
N GLY A 167 -11.31 3.39 -0.94
CA GLY A 167 -12.59 3.47 -1.63
C GLY A 167 -13.54 4.55 -1.07
N LEU A 168 -12.98 5.58 -0.44
CA LEU A 168 -13.78 6.64 0.21
C LEU A 168 -14.61 7.47 -0.79
N GLY A 169 -14.17 7.52 -2.05
CA GLY A 169 -14.82 8.30 -3.11
C GLY A 169 -15.86 7.52 -3.93
N LYS A 170 -16.08 6.22 -3.67
CA LYS A 170 -17.07 5.44 -4.42
C LYS A 170 -18.40 5.45 -3.66
N PRO A 171 -19.51 5.92 -4.28
CA PRO A 171 -20.82 5.72 -3.70
C PRO A 171 -21.08 4.21 -3.57
N LYS A 172 -21.72 3.79 -2.47
CA LYS A 172 -22.25 2.42 -2.36
C LYS A 172 -23.30 2.26 -3.46
N SER A 173 -23.01 1.43 -4.46
CA SER A 173 -24.01 0.87 -5.35
C SER A 173 -24.81 -0.20 -4.63
#